data_84f5b95abefd4f5675e0308ccbbb77f9
#
_entry.id   84f5b95abefd4f5675e0308ccbbb77f9
#
_cell.length_a   1.000
_cell.length_b   1.000
_cell.length_c   1.000
_cell.angle_alpha   90.00
_cell.angle_beta   90.00
_cell.angle_gamma   90.00
#
_symmetry.space_group_name_H-M   'P 1'
#
loop_
_entity.id
_entity.type
_entity.pdbx_description
1 polymer ?
#
loop_
_entity_poly.entity_id
_entity_poly.type
_entity_poly.pdbx_seq_one_letter_code
_entity_poly.pdbx_strand_id
1 'polypeptide(L)'
;RDCLLSRGLGDVYKRQTLHICWGAQAGLYHHYGIQKYDLPAKASGVFEHYLVKPQSPLVRGFDDRFYAVHSRNTDVRREDVEAEPQLEVVAVSDEVGLYIVKSTDSRRFFVFGHPEYDTDTLRLEYERDVKRGLNPEVPAHYFPGDDPSAEPRNVWRSQAQLFYTNWLNYYVYQTTPYDLACAGEEH
;
A
#
# COMPACT_ATOMS: atom_id res chain seq x y z
N ARG A 1 -10.79 34.39 -3.82
CA ARG A 1 -9.58 34.73 -3.04
C ARG A 1 -8.93 33.40 -2.68
N ASP A 2 -8.07 32.91 -3.59
CA ASP A 2 -7.21 31.76 -3.29
C ASP A 2 -6.22 32.23 -2.21
N CYS A 3 -6.38 31.69 -1.02
CA CYS A 3 -5.45 31.96 0.06
C CYS A 3 -4.06 31.44 -0.36
N LEU A 4 -3.03 32.26 -0.28
CA LEU A 4 -1.65 31.89 -0.57
C LEU A 4 -1.21 30.67 0.25
N LEU A 5 -1.75 30.49 1.45
CA LEU A 5 -1.59 29.30 2.29
C LEU A 5 -2.15 28.03 1.63
N SER A 6 -3.30 28.11 0.93
CA SER A 6 -3.85 26.94 0.24
C SER A 6 -3.04 26.55 -1.00
N ARG A 7 -2.39 27.51 -1.66
CA ARG A 7 -1.44 27.24 -2.76
C ARG A 7 -0.15 26.61 -2.25
N GLY A 8 0.45 27.16 -1.21
CA GLY A 8 1.68 26.60 -0.63
C GLY A 8 1.50 25.20 -0.08
N LEU A 9 0.48 24.97 0.72
CA LEU A 9 0.13 23.65 1.24
C LEU A 9 -0.28 22.70 0.11
N GLY A 10 -1.06 23.16 -0.86
CA GLY A 10 -1.46 22.37 -2.02
C GLY A 10 -0.28 21.87 -2.85
N ASP A 11 0.74 22.68 -3.06
CA ASP A 11 1.93 22.30 -3.81
C ASP A 11 2.86 21.38 -3.02
N VAL A 12 2.94 21.54 -1.70
CA VAL A 12 3.72 20.68 -0.82
C VAL A 12 3.05 19.30 -0.70
N TYR A 13 1.74 19.22 -0.45
CA TYR A 13 1.02 17.95 -0.29
C TYR A 13 0.72 17.23 -1.62
N LYS A 14 0.79 17.89 -2.76
CA LYS A 14 0.58 17.28 -4.08
C LYS A 14 1.85 16.71 -4.72
N ARG A 15 2.99 16.78 -4.06
CA ARG A 15 4.24 16.29 -4.65
C ARG A 15 4.35 14.78 -4.63
N GLN A 16 3.95 14.15 -3.53
CA GLN A 16 3.92 12.70 -3.38
C GLN A 16 2.51 12.26 -2.98
N THR A 17 2.05 11.20 -3.62
CA THR A 17 0.77 10.57 -3.30
C THR A 17 0.99 9.10 -2.99
N LEU A 18 0.33 8.63 -1.93
CA LEU A 18 0.29 7.23 -1.55
C LEU A 18 -1.13 6.71 -1.74
N HIS A 19 -1.27 5.73 -2.61
CA HIS A 19 -2.54 5.10 -2.94
C HIS A 19 -2.54 3.68 -2.36
N ILE A 20 -3.58 3.32 -1.59
CA ILE A 20 -3.66 2.03 -0.90
C ILE A 20 -4.86 1.24 -1.42
N CYS A 21 -4.67 -0.06 -1.65
CA CYS A 21 -5.64 -1.06 -2.05
C CYS A 21 -6.45 -0.64 -3.29
N TRP A 22 -7.76 -0.46 -3.16
CA TRP A 22 -8.60 0.03 -4.24
C TRP A 22 -8.14 1.41 -4.78
N GLY A 23 -7.65 2.27 -3.88
CA GLY A 23 -7.05 3.56 -4.26
C GLY A 23 -5.83 3.39 -5.15
N ALA A 24 -5.01 2.34 -4.96
CA ALA A 24 -3.87 2.02 -5.83
C ALA A 24 -4.34 1.67 -7.25
N GLN A 25 -5.36 0.83 -7.37
CA GLN A 25 -5.93 0.45 -8.66
C GLN A 25 -6.57 1.65 -9.37
N ALA A 26 -7.34 2.47 -8.62
CA ALA A 26 -7.95 3.69 -9.16
C ALA A 26 -6.88 4.70 -9.62
N GLY A 27 -5.80 4.84 -8.86
CA GLY A 27 -4.68 5.70 -9.22
C GLY A 27 -3.93 5.23 -10.48
N LEU A 28 -3.68 3.92 -10.61
CA LEU A 28 -3.08 3.35 -11.81
C LEU A 28 -3.97 3.55 -13.05
N TYR A 29 -5.27 3.37 -12.91
CA TYR A 29 -6.20 3.68 -13.99
C TYR A 29 -6.19 5.16 -14.37
N HIS A 30 -6.28 6.04 -13.38
CA HIS A 30 -6.35 7.49 -13.59
C HIS A 30 -5.09 8.04 -14.27
N HIS A 31 -3.91 7.59 -13.84
CA HIS A 31 -2.64 8.16 -14.31
C HIS A 31 -2.04 7.46 -15.52
N TYR A 32 -2.34 6.16 -15.69
CA TYR A 32 -1.67 5.31 -16.69
C TYR A 32 -2.65 4.50 -17.55
N GLY A 33 -3.97 4.59 -17.31
CA GLY A 33 -4.97 3.83 -18.06
C GLY A 33 -4.99 2.32 -17.76
N ILE A 34 -4.24 1.85 -16.75
CA ILE A 34 -4.14 0.43 -16.42
C ILE A 34 -5.46 -0.04 -15.81
N GLN A 35 -6.07 -1.05 -16.47
CA GLN A 35 -7.38 -1.57 -16.09
C GLN A 35 -7.28 -2.56 -14.91
N LYS A 36 -8.25 -2.49 -14.01
CA LYS A 36 -8.48 -3.55 -13.02
C LYS A 36 -9.36 -4.65 -13.59
N TYR A 37 -9.28 -5.83 -12.99
CA TYR A 37 -10.16 -6.98 -13.28
C TYR A 37 -10.67 -7.58 -11.96
N ASP A 38 -11.80 -8.28 -12.05
CA ASP A 38 -12.37 -8.97 -10.89
C ASP A 38 -11.60 -10.27 -10.61
N LEU A 39 -11.30 -10.52 -9.35
CA LEU A 39 -10.72 -11.78 -8.91
C LEU A 39 -11.82 -12.86 -8.82
N PRO A 40 -11.50 -14.13 -9.08
CA PRO A 40 -12.46 -15.24 -8.95
C PRO A 40 -12.94 -15.45 -7.50
N ALA A 41 -12.09 -15.10 -6.52
CA ALA A 41 -12.38 -15.09 -5.09
C ALA A 41 -11.70 -13.89 -4.45
N LYS A 42 -12.22 -13.44 -3.29
CA LYS A 42 -11.63 -12.33 -2.52
C LYS A 42 -10.23 -12.72 -2.06
N ALA A 43 -9.22 -11.95 -2.42
CA ALA A 43 -7.88 -12.06 -1.83
C ALA A 43 -7.93 -11.47 -0.41
N SER A 44 -8.13 -12.30 0.60
CA SER A 44 -8.25 -11.93 2.01
C SER A 44 -7.30 -12.78 2.85
N GLY A 45 -6.34 -12.15 3.53
CA GLY A 45 -5.35 -12.89 4.32
C GLY A 45 -4.04 -12.14 4.54
N VAL A 46 -3.08 -12.88 5.07
CA VAL A 46 -1.70 -12.44 5.31
C VAL A 46 -0.77 -13.27 4.45
N PHE A 47 -0.21 -12.66 3.42
CA PHE A 47 0.57 -13.37 2.41
C PHE A 47 2.06 -13.03 2.50
N GLU A 48 2.90 -13.98 2.09
CA GLU A 48 4.33 -13.76 1.95
C GLU A 48 4.63 -12.96 0.68
N HIS A 49 5.56 -12.01 0.81
CA HIS A 49 6.02 -11.15 -0.28
C HIS A 49 7.53 -11.17 -0.36
N TYR A 50 8.06 -10.80 -1.54
CA TYR A 50 9.49 -10.62 -1.75
C TYR A 50 9.80 -9.36 -2.56
N LEU A 51 11.05 -8.91 -2.44
CA LEU A 51 11.52 -7.70 -3.08
C LEU A 51 11.99 -7.97 -4.52
N VAL A 52 11.43 -7.25 -5.48
CA VAL A 52 11.90 -7.20 -6.86
C VAL A 52 13.00 -6.13 -7.01
N LYS A 53 12.91 -5.06 -6.20
CA LYS A 53 13.86 -3.94 -6.19
C LYS A 53 14.38 -3.70 -4.77
N PRO A 54 15.25 -4.58 -4.23
CA PRO A 54 15.74 -4.47 -2.85
C PRO A 54 16.58 -3.21 -2.60
N GLN A 55 17.14 -2.60 -3.65
CA GLN A 55 17.89 -1.35 -3.55
C GLN A 55 17.01 -0.10 -3.43
N SER A 56 15.69 -0.22 -3.57
CA SER A 56 14.78 0.92 -3.42
C SER A 56 14.79 1.45 -1.99
N PRO A 57 15.01 2.77 -1.77
CA PRO A 57 14.94 3.34 -0.42
C PRO A 57 13.62 3.07 0.30
N LEU A 58 12.53 2.86 -0.45
CA LEU A 58 11.19 2.59 0.10
C LEU A 58 11.13 1.32 0.96
N VAL A 59 11.94 0.32 0.62
CA VAL A 59 11.98 -0.98 1.30
C VAL A 59 13.27 -1.20 2.08
N ARG A 60 13.99 -0.13 2.38
CA ARG A 60 15.22 -0.20 3.16
C ARG A 60 14.95 -0.78 4.54
N GLY A 61 15.68 -1.82 4.90
CA GLY A 61 15.54 -2.55 6.17
C GLY A 61 14.44 -3.63 6.16
N PHE A 62 13.79 -3.87 5.01
CA PHE A 62 12.92 -5.03 4.87
C PHE A 62 13.75 -6.31 4.80
N ASP A 63 13.16 -7.39 5.30
CA ASP A 63 13.67 -8.73 5.07
C ASP A 63 13.49 -9.14 3.60
N ASP A 64 14.26 -10.10 3.10
CA ASP A 64 14.15 -10.62 1.73
C ASP A 64 12.73 -11.19 1.46
N ARG A 65 12.14 -11.76 2.51
CA ARG A 65 10.75 -12.21 2.55
C ARG A 65 10.06 -11.61 3.76
N PHE A 66 8.82 -11.15 3.57
CA PHE A 66 8.04 -10.49 4.60
C PHE A 66 6.55 -10.71 4.38
N TYR A 67 5.74 -10.43 5.39
CA TYR A 67 4.29 -10.61 5.33
C TYR A 67 3.56 -9.29 5.19
N ALA A 68 2.46 -9.30 4.41
CA ALA A 68 1.55 -8.17 4.29
C ALA A 68 0.10 -8.63 4.17
N VAL A 69 -0.81 -7.78 4.65
CA VAL A 69 -2.25 -8.03 4.65
C VAL A 69 -2.86 -7.61 3.32
N HIS A 70 -3.75 -8.45 2.79
CA HIS A 70 -4.61 -8.11 1.65
C HIS A 70 -6.08 -8.34 1.98
N SER A 71 -6.96 -7.50 1.42
CA SER A 71 -8.41 -7.65 1.47
C SER A 71 -9.01 -6.95 0.26
N ARG A 72 -9.10 -7.64 -0.89
CA ARG A 72 -9.59 -7.06 -2.13
C ARG A 72 -10.31 -8.07 -3.03
N ASN A 73 -11.24 -7.57 -3.82
CA ASN A 73 -12.01 -8.35 -4.82
C ASN A 73 -11.51 -8.12 -6.25
N THR A 74 -10.61 -7.17 -6.45
CA THR A 74 -10.08 -6.79 -7.77
C THR A 74 -8.58 -6.69 -7.74
N ASP A 75 -7.95 -6.81 -8.91
CA ASP A 75 -6.51 -6.65 -9.09
C ASP A 75 -6.20 -5.96 -10.43
N VAL A 76 -4.92 -5.67 -10.69
CA VAL A 76 -4.38 -5.28 -11.98
C VAL A 76 -3.36 -6.32 -12.44
N ARG A 77 -3.20 -6.47 -13.75
CA ARG A 77 -2.22 -7.43 -14.28
C ARG A 77 -0.81 -6.88 -14.09
N ARG A 78 0.07 -7.73 -13.60
CA ARG A 78 1.48 -7.38 -13.42
C ARG A 78 2.13 -6.98 -14.74
N GLU A 79 1.80 -7.67 -15.81
CA GLU A 79 2.31 -7.42 -17.15
C GLU A 79 1.96 -6.02 -17.66
N ASP A 80 0.76 -5.52 -17.36
CA ASP A 80 0.32 -4.18 -17.74
C ASP A 80 1.11 -3.10 -16.99
N VAL A 81 1.45 -3.36 -15.71
CA VAL A 81 2.28 -2.45 -14.91
C VAL A 81 3.74 -2.47 -15.38
N GLU A 82 4.29 -3.65 -15.69
CA GLU A 82 5.66 -3.79 -16.17
C GLU A 82 5.86 -3.25 -17.60
N ALA A 83 4.79 -3.20 -18.39
CA ALA A 83 4.80 -2.60 -19.73
C ALA A 83 4.80 -1.05 -19.70
N GLU A 84 4.43 -0.43 -18.57
CA GLU A 84 4.42 1.02 -18.42
C GLU A 84 5.80 1.53 -17.97
N PRO A 85 6.57 2.24 -18.85
CA PRO A 85 7.95 2.64 -18.55
C PRO A 85 8.07 3.68 -17.42
N GLN A 86 6.97 4.31 -17.04
CA GLN A 86 6.93 5.25 -15.93
C GLN A 86 6.69 4.59 -14.57
N LEU A 87 6.56 3.24 -14.53
CA LEU A 87 6.31 2.48 -13.31
C LEU A 87 7.47 1.52 -13.00
N GLU A 88 7.64 1.25 -11.72
CA GLU A 88 8.56 0.25 -11.17
C GLU A 88 7.82 -0.65 -10.20
N VAL A 89 7.88 -1.96 -10.41
CA VAL A 89 7.44 -2.96 -9.43
C VAL A 89 8.53 -3.12 -8.39
N VAL A 90 8.20 -2.91 -7.11
CA VAL A 90 9.15 -2.94 -5.99
C VAL A 90 9.03 -4.24 -5.20
N ALA A 91 7.82 -4.69 -4.92
CA ALA A 91 7.56 -5.92 -4.18
C ALA A 91 6.31 -6.65 -4.70
N VAL A 92 6.35 -7.98 -4.65
CA VAL A 92 5.28 -8.86 -5.13
C VAL A 92 5.10 -10.07 -4.22
N SER A 93 4.01 -10.81 -4.42
CA SER A 93 3.72 -12.12 -3.84
C SER A 93 3.48 -13.12 -4.95
N ASP A 94 3.86 -14.37 -4.74
CA ASP A 94 3.54 -15.47 -5.64
C ASP A 94 2.04 -15.85 -5.57
N GLU A 95 1.38 -15.59 -4.44
CA GLU A 95 -0.02 -15.93 -4.22
C GLU A 95 -1.00 -14.81 -4.64
N VAL A 96 -0.65 -13.55 -4.36
CA VAL A 96 -1.57 -12.43 -4.53
C VAL A 96 -1.01 -11.30 -5.42
N GLY A 97 0.06 -11.56 -6.18
CA GLY A 97 0.56 -10.66 -7.21
C GLY A 97 1.24 -9.39 -6.69
N LEU A 98 0.85 -8.24 -7.22
CA LEU A 98 1.50 -6.96 -6.90
C LEU A 98 1.26 -6.54 -5.45
N TYR A 99 2.33 -6.00 -4.82
CA TYR A 99 2.22 -5.36 -3.51
C TYR A 99 2.62 -3.88 -3.54
N ILE A 100 3.84 -3.57 -3.93
CA ILE A 100 4.33 -2.20 -4.00
C ILE A 100 4.76 -1.87 -5.43
N VAL A 101 4.19 -0.81 -5.98
CA VAL A 101 4.55 -0.20 -7.25
C VAL A 101 4.79 1.28 -6.99
N LYS A 102 5.75 1.89 -7.67
CA LYS A 102 5.96 3.33 -7.64
C LYS A 102 6.20 3.90 -9.02
N SER A 103 5.96 5.21 -9.19
CA SER A 103 6.40 5.90 -10.40
C SER A 103 7.91 6.13 -10.39
N THR A 104 8.51 6.15 -11.57
CA THR A 104 9.96 6.37 -11.75
C THR A 104 10.39 7.76 -11.26
N ASP A 105 9.50 8.76 -11.34
CA ASP A 105 9.71 10.11 -10.80
C ASP A 105 9.53 10.20 -9.27
N SER A 106 9.19 9.07 -8.62
CA SER A 106 8.98 8.96 -7.17
C SER A 106 7.92 9.90 -6.61
N ARG A 107 6.89 10.22 -7.39
CA ARG A 107 5.76 11.05 -6.97
C ARG A 107 4.52 10.27 -6.61
N ARG A 108 4.37 9.05 -7.13
CA ARG A 108 3.18 8.21 -6.93
C ARG A 108 3.59 6.84 -6.43
N PHE A 109 2.93 6.42 -5.37
CA PHE A 109 3.17 5.13 -4.73
C PHE A 109 1.85 4.37 -4.65
N PHE A 110 1.86 3.10 -5.04
CA PHE A 110 0.69 2.26 -5.13
C PHE A 110 0.95 1.00 -4.31
N VAL A 111 0.16 0.79 -3.26
CA VAL A 111 0.26 -0.37 -2.36
C VAL A 111 -1.03 -1.16 -2.44
N PHE A 112 -0.95 -2.41 -2.87
CA PHE A 112 -2.11 -3.26 -3.13
C PHE A 112 -2.65 -3.94 -1.87
N GLY A 113 -1.84 -4.02 -0.82
CA GLY A 113 -2.24 -4.51 0.50
C GLY A 113 -2.61 -3.38 1.44
N HIS A 114 -2.74 -3.74 2.72
CA HIS A 114 -3.17 -2.85 3.80
C HIS A 114 -2.11 -2.77 4.91
N PRO A 115 -1.02 -2.01 4.72
CA PRO A 115 -0.01 -1.82 5.78
C PRO A 115 -0.57 -1.12 7.01
N GLU A 116 -1.72 -0.43 6.89
CA GLU A 116 -2.39 0.30 7.96
C GLU A 116 -3.28 -0.58 8.86
N TYR A 117 -3.51 -1.86 8.51
CA TYR A 117 -4.42 -2.71 9.28
C TYR A 117 -3.85 -3.05 10.65
N ASP A 118 -4.67 -2.87 11.68
CA ASP A 118 -4.45 -3.44 13.01
C ASP A 118 -4.67 -4.95 13.01
N THR A 119 -4.20 -5.59 14.09
CA THR A 119 -4.27 -7.05 14.26
C THR A 119 -5.67 -7.61 14.01
N ASP A 120 -6.71 -6.95 14.51
CA ASP A 120 -8.10 -7.43 14.47
C ASP A 120 -8.90 -6.98 13.24
N THR A 121 -8.38 -6.09 12.42
CA THR A 121 -9.16 -5.48 11.33
C THR A 121 -9.71 -6.54 10.38
N LEU A 122 -8.89 -7.50 9.98
CA LEU A 122 -9.30 -8.55 9.05
C LEU A 122 -10.29 -9.55 9.69
N ARG A 123 -10.17 -9.82 10.99
CA ARG A 123 -11.15 -10.60 11.76
C ARG A 123 -12.51 -9.90 11.77
N LEU A 124 -12.54 -8.60 12.03
CA LEU A 124 -13.78 -7.83 12.04
C LEU A 124 -14.45 -7.78 10.66
N GLU A 125 -13.67 -7.72 9.58
CA GLU A 125 -14.21 -7.85 8.23
C GLU A 125 -14.84 -9.22 7.99
N TYR A 126 -14.14 -10.30 8.34
CA TYR A 126 -14.60 -11.67 8.21
C TYR A 126 -15.90 -11.89 8.99
N GLU A 127 -15.92 -11.54 10.29
CA GLU A 127 -17.12 -11.67 11.14
C GLU A 127 -18.30 -10.86 10.62
N ARG A 128 -18.05 -9.64 10.12
CA ARG A 128 -19.08 -8.82 9.48
C ARG A 128 -19.70 -9.51 8.29
N ASP A 129 -18.88 -10.12 7.44
CA ASP A 129 -19.33 -10.77 6.21
C ASP A 129 -20.07 -12.09 6.53
N VAL A 130 -19.63 -12.84 7.55
CA VAL A 130 -20.35 -14.00 8.09
C VAL A 130 -21.74 -13.58 8.62
N LYS A 131 -21.82 -12.53 9.43
CA LYS A 131 -23.09 -11.99 9.97
C LYS A 131 -24.05 -11.53 8.87
N ARG A 132 -23.53 -11.13 7.72
CA ARG A 132 -24.32 -10.77 6.52
C ARG A 132 -24.76 -11.96 5.68
N GLY A 133 -24.35 -13.16 6.02
CA GLY A 133 -24.67 -14.38 5.28
C GLY A 133 -23.94 -14.52 3.94
N LEU A 134 -22.80 -13.85 3.79
CA LEU A 134 -22.01 -13.87 2.54
C LEU A 134 -21.13 -15.12 2.40
N ASN A 135 -21.07 -15.97 3.43
CA ASN A 135 -20.21 -17.17 3.48
C ASN A 135 -18.77 -16.90 3.01
N PRO A 136 -18.06 -15.93 3.62
CA PRO A 136 -16.69 -15.63 3.21
C PRO A 136 -15.78 -16.81 3.54
N GLU A 137 -14.74 -16.99 2.73
CA GLU A 137 -13.64 -17.86 3.09
C GLU A 137 -12.89 -17.30 4.30
N VAL A 138 -12.33 -18.19 5.12
CA VAL A 138 -11.47 -17.80 6.24
C VAL A 138 -10.25 -17.06 5.67
N PRO A 139 -9.87 -15.90 6.21
CA PRO A 139 -8.70 -15.17 5.71
C PRO A 139 -7.44 -16.03 5.77
N ALA A 140 -6.79 -16.22 4.62
CA ALA A 140 -5.65 -17.13 4.46
C ALA A 140 -4.46 -16.70 5.35
N HIS A 141 -3.83 -17.67 6.02
CA HIS A 141 -2.60 -17.47 6.84
C HIS A 141 -2.74 -16.44 7.96
N TYR A 142 -3.96 -16.03 8.29
CA TYR A 142 -4.20 -14.97 9.28
C TYR A 142 -4.44 -15.55 10.67
N PHE A 143 -5.28 -16.56 10.78
CA PHE A 143 -5.50 -17.28 12.04
C PHE A 143 -4.49 -18.41 12.19
N PRO A 144 -3.95 -18.67 13.40
CA PRO A 144 -3.12 -19.86 13.66
C PRO A 144 -3.87 -21.14 13.28
N GLY A 145 -3.29 -21.93 12.35
CA GLY A 145 -3.90 -23.17 11.87
C GLY A 145 -5.19 -22.98 11.07
N ASP A 146 -5.43 -21.78 10.54
CA ASP A 146 -6.64 -21.36 9.82
C ASP A 146 -7.93 -21.54 10.66
N ASP A 147 -7.79 -21.55 11.99
CA ASP A 147 -8.91 -21.65 12.93
C ASP A 147 -9.43 -20.25 13.29
N PRO A 148 -10.64 -19.84 12.82
CA PRO A 148 -11.18 -18.51 13.09
C PRO A 148 -11.55 -18.27 14.56
N SER A 149 -11.53 -19.30 15.42
CA SER A 149 -11.69 -19.15 16.86
C SER A 149 -10.39 -18.82 17.58
N ALA A 150 -9.22 -18.97 16.91
CA ALA A 150 -7.92 -18.63 17.47
C ALA A 150 -7.63 -17.13 17.38
N GLU A 151 -6.84 -16.62 18.32
CA GLU A 151 -6.40 -15.22 18.28
C GLU A 151 -5.39 -14.99 17.15
N PRO A 152 -5.62 -14.00 16.27
CA PRO A 152 -4.71 -13.72 15.17
C PRO A 152 -3.38 -13.14 15.66
N ARG A 153 -2.32 -13.34 14.87
CA ARG A 153 -0.98 -12.81 15.14
C ARG A 153 -0.60 -11.77 14.11
N ASN A 154 -0.18 -10.59 14.58
CA ASN A 154 0.35 -9.56 13.70
C ASN A 154 1.80 -9.85 13.35
N VAL A 155 2.05 -10.21 12.10
CA VAL A 155 3.40 -10.51 11.56
C VAL A 155 3.82 -9.52 10.48
N TRP A 156 3.05 -8.44 10.25
CA TRP A 156 3.32 -7.42 9.21
C TRP A 156 3.65 -6.03 9.77
N ARG A 157 3.49 -5.80 11.08
CA ARG A 157 3.61 -4.46 11.71
C ARG A 157 4.97 -3.82 11.50
N SER A 158 6.06 -4.58 11.63
CA SER A 158 7.42 -4.04 11.52
C SER A 158 7.70 -3.52 10.11
N GLN A 159 7.35 -4.29 9.08
CA GLN A 159 7.53 -3.87 7.69
C GLN A 159 6.58 -2.74 7.30
N ALA A 160 5.36 -2.74 7.82
CA ALA A 160 4.41 -1.64 7.62
C ALA A 160 4.96 -0.31 8.20
N GLN A 161 5.52 -0.34 9.40
CA GLN A 161 6.16 0.83 10.02
C GLN A 161 7.40 1.29 9.24
N LEU A 162 8.24 0.35 8.81
CA LEU A 162 9.40 0.67 7.98
C LEU A 162 8.98 1.30 6.65
N PHE A 163 7.93 0.77 6.01
CA PHE A 163 7.38 1.33 4.78
C PHE A 163 7.00 2.81 4.94
N TYR A 164 6.17 3.14 5.94
CA TYR A 164 5.77 4.53 6.18
C TYR A 164 6.94 5.41 6.58
N THR A 165 7.83 4.93 7.43
CA THR A 165 9.03 5.65 7.84
C THR A 165 9.93 5.96 6.64
N ASN A 166 10.17 4.97 5.78
CA ASN A 166 10.98 5.15 4.58
C ASN A 166 10.32 6.10 3.58
N TRP A 167 9.00 5.96 3.36
CA TRP A 167 8.25 6.85 2.48
C TRP A 167 8.34 8.30 2.95
N LEU A 168 8.09 8.55 4.24
CA LEU A 168 8.20 9.90 4.82
C LEU A 168 9.62 10.45 4.72
N ASN A 169 10.63 9.68 5.15
CA ASN A 169 12.00 10.16 5.23
C ASN A 169 12.65 10.36 3.88
N TYR A 170 12.49 9.40 2.95
CA TYR A 170 13.24 9.43 1.68
C TYR A 170 12.50 10.12 0.54
N TYR A 171 11.17 10.24 0.62
CA TYR A 171 10.38 10.78 -0.48
C TYR A 171 9.60 12.04 -0.10
N VAL A 172 9.07 12.14 1.11
CA VAL A 172 8.31 13.32 1.53
C VAL A 172 9.25 14.40 2.08
N TYR A 173 9.99 14.11 3.15
CA TYR A 173 10.82 15.14 3.80
C TYR A 173 12.00 15.59 2.96
N GLN A 174 12.71 14.71 2.26
CA GLN A 174 13.88 15.08 1.47
C GLN A 174 13.55 15.80 0.17
N THR A 175 12.33 15.65 -0.35
CA THR A 175 11.93 16.31 -1.60
C THR A 175 11.06 17.54 -1.37
N THR A 176 10.63 17.80 -0.14
CA THR A 176 9.88 18.99 0.23
C THR A 176 10.88 20.13 0.47
N PRO A 177 10.90 21.20 -0.36
CA PRO A 177 11.74 22.36 -0.11
C PRO A 177 11.17 23.12 1.10
N TYR A 178 11.75 22.87 2.25
CA TYR A 178 11.46 23.64 3.47
C TYR A 178 12.56 24.69 3.65
N ASP A 179 12.18 25.95 3.53
CA ASP A 179 13.07 27.07 3.82
C ASP A 179 12.96 27.42 5.30
N LEU A 180 14.00 27.04 6.06
CA LEU A 180 14.09 27.34 7.50
C LEU A 180 14.13 28.86 7.77
N ALA A 181 14.54 29.66 6.82
CA ALA A 181 14.57 31.13 6.97
C ALA A 181 13.15 31.71 7.05
N CYS A 182 12.16 31.05 6.48
CA CYS A 182 10.74 31.45 6.54
C CYS A 182 10.00 30.94 7.78
N ALA A 183 10.61 30.11 8.62
CA ALA A 183 9.97 29.50 9.77
C ALA A 183 9.77 30.43 10.98
N GLY A 184 10.29 31.67 10.92
CA GLY A 184 10.19 32.66 11.99
C GLY A 184 9.29 33.86 11.70
N GLU A 185 8.65 33.92 10.53
CA GLU A 185 7.71 35.00 10.19
C GLU A 185 6.30 34.56 10.57
N GLU A 186 5.94 34.76 11.85
CA GLU A 186 4.55 34.73 12.30
C GLU A 186 3.79 35.89 11.65
N HIS A 187 2.73 35.57 10.94
CA HIS A 187 1.75 36.53 10.45
C HIS A 187 0.51 36.55 11.32
#